data_e06d07d8238268cc4cf23eac525cae5e
#
_entry.id   e06d07d8238268cc4cf23eac525cae5e
#
_cell.length_a   1.000
_cell.length_b   1.000
_cell.length_c   1.000
_cell.angle_alpha   90.00
_cell.angle_beta   90.00
_cell.angle_gamma   90.00
#
_symmetry.space_group_name_H-M   'P 1'
#
loop_
_entity.id
_entity.type
_entity.pdbx_description
1 polymer ?
#
loop_
_entity_poly.entity_id
_entity_poly.type
_entity_poly.pdbx_seq_one_letter_code
_entity_poly.pdbx_strand_id
1 'polypeptide(L)'
;MSASLPPAESPGLLLWRVTLAWQRAITAALRPLDLTHVQFVLLASTWWLTENESVPPTQRRIADHAGTDAMMTSQVLRALEARGLVERRPDPVDARARSVRPTPSGERLAREAVAVVEAIDHDFFAPVGSRDAVALLTRLAPDRSRSTPRES
;
A
#
# COMPACT_ATOMS: atom_id res chain seq x y z
N MET A 1 -36.52 7.73 16.87
CA MET A 1 -36.17 7.88 15.42
C MET A 1 -34.86 8.62 15.33
N SER A 2 -33.84 7.92 14.88
CA SER A 2 -32.52 8.55 14.67
C SER A 2 -32.64 9.40 13.40
N ALA A 3 -32.51 10.71 13.52
CA ALA A 3 -32.47 11.58 12.35
C ALA A 3 -31.22 11.24 11.57
N SER A 4 -31.35 11.00 10.25
CA SER A 4 -30.17 10.80 9.40
C SER A 4 -29.35 12.10 9.39
N LEU A 5 -28.03 11.97 9.53
CA LEU A 5 -27.14 13.12 9.46
C LEU A 5 -27.20 13.76 8.06
N PRO A 6 -27.14 15.08 7.96
CA PRO A 6 -26.93 15.75 6.68
C PRO A 6 -25.66 15.21 5.99
N PRO A 7 -25.62 15.16 4.64
CA PRO A 7 -24.44 14.66 3.91
C PRO A 7 -23.11 15.32 4.32
N ALA A 8 -23.15 16.61 4.66
CA ALA A 8 -21.97 17.35 5.11
C ALA A 8 -21.47 16.95 6.51
N GLU A 9 -22.32 16.28 7.30
CA GLU A 9 -22.02 15.83 8.67
C GLU A 9 -21.85 14.31 8.76
N SER A 10 -21.95 13.59 7.64
CA SER A 10 -21.73 12.14 7.58
C SER A 10 -20.25 11.81 7.45
N PRO A 11 -19.60 11.27 8.50
CA PRO A 11 -18.19 10.92 8.42
C PRO A 11 -17.90 9.85 7.37
N GLY A 12 -18.79 8.90 7.19
CA GLY A 12 -18.65 7.84 6.18
C GLY A 12 -18.70 8.39 4.76
N LEU A 13 -19.61 9.31 4.46
CA LEU A 13 -19.68 9.94 3.14
C LEU A 13 -18.48 10.87 2.89
N LEU A 14 -18.03 11.59 3.91
CA LEU A 14 -16.83 12.41 3.80
C LEU A 14 -15.59 11.54 3.52
N LEU A 15 -15.42 10.44 4.25
CA LEU A 15 -14.33 9.49 4.01
C LEU A 15 -14.37 8.94 2.58
N TRP A 16 -15.53 8.53 2.11
CA TRP A 16 -15.75 8.08 0.74
C TRP A 16 -15.28 9.11 -0.30
N ARG A 17 -15.73 10.36 -0.16
CA ARG A 17 -15.37 11.45 -1.07
C ARG A 17 -13.87 11.79 -1.01
N VAL A 18 -13.31 11.86 0.17
CA VAL A 18 -11.87 12.11 0.39
C VAL A 18 -11.04 10.99 -0.21
N THR A 19 -11.41 9.73 0.03
CA THR A 19 -10.72 8.57 -0.53
C THR A 19 -10.71 8.59 -2.05
N LEU A 20 -11.86 8.85 -2.69
CA LEU A 20 -11.94 8.94 -4.14
C LEU A 20 -11.09 10.10 -4.71
N ALA A 21 -11.12 11.26 -4.07
CA ALA A 21 -10.33 12.41 -4.51
C ALA A 21 -8.83 12.12 -4.40
N TRP A 22 -8.40 11.56 -3.27
CA TRP A 22 -7.02 11.15 -3.05
C TRP A 22 -6.56 10.08 -4.05
N GLN A 23 -7.35 9.03 -4.26
CA GLN A 23 -7.02 7.97 -5.23
C GLN A 23 -6.89 8.50 -6.66
N ARG A 24 -7.72 9.46 -7.07
CA ARG A 24 -7.59 10.09 -8.40
C ARG A 24 -6.28 10.87 -8.52
N ALA A 25 -5.90 11.61 -7.49
CA ALA A 25 -4.66 12.37 -7.49
C ALA A 25 -3.44 11.44 -7.58
N ILE A 26 -3.40 10.37 -6.78
CA ILE A 26 -2.32 9.37 -6.82
C ILE A 26 -2.28 8.66 -8.19
N THR A 27 -3.42 8.21 -8.70
CA THR A 27 -3.48 7.54 -10.01
C THR A 27 -2.96 8.44 -11.13
N ALA A 28 -3.34 9.72 -11.13
CA ALA A 28 -2.86 10.68 -12.13
C ALA A 28 -1.34 10.89 -12.03
N ALA A 29 -0.80 10.98 -10.81
CA ALA A 29 0.63 11.16 -10.58
C ALA A 29 1.47 9.94 -10.97
N LEU A 30 0.94 8.72 -10.80
CA LEU A 30 1.63 7.48 -11.14
C LEU A 30 1.55 7.12 -12.64
N ARG A 31 0.64 7.73 -13.40
CA ARG A 31 0.46 7.42 -14.84
C ARG A 31 1.73 7.58 -15.66
N PRO A 32 2.55 8.65 -15.50
CA PRO A 32 3.81 8.78 -16.24
C PRO A 32 4.83 7.68 -15.93
N LEU A 33 4.70 7.00 -14.79
CA LEU A 33 5.56 5.89 -14.36
C LEU A 33 5.01 4.53 -14.78
N ASP A 34 3.87 4.52 -15.48
CA ASP A 34 3.16 3.30 -15.90
C ASP A 34 2.89 2.35 -14.72
N LEU A 35 2.48 2.92 -13.58
CA LEU A 35 2.09 2.18 -12.39
C LEU A 35 0.62 2.44 -12.07
N THR A 36 -0.12 1.37 -11.78
CA THR A 36 -1.40 1.48 -11.08
C THR A 36 -1.15 1.77 -9.59
N HIS A 37 -2.16 2.27 -8.89
CA HIS A 37 -2.01 2.55 -7.47
C HIS A 37 -1.61 1.30 -6.67
N VAL A 38 -2.27 0.16 -6.91
CA VAL A 38 -1.93 -1.09 -6.20
C VAL A 38 -0.55 -1.63 -6.58
N GLN A 39 -0.12 -1.47 -7.83
CA GLN A 39 1.24 -1.83 -8.24
C GLN A 39 2.29 -0.99 -7.49
N PHE A 40 2.06 0.31 -7.39
CA PHE A 40 2.90 1.18 -6.58
C PHE A 40 2.96 0.72 -5.12
N VAL A 41 1.81 0.50 -4.49
CA VAL A 41 1.76 0.10 -3.07
C VAL A 41 2.56 -1.20 -2.83
N LEU A 42 2.42 -2.20 -3.69
CA LEU A 42 3.12 -3.47 -3.52
C LEU A 42 4.61 -3.38 -3.89
N LEU A 43 4.96 -2.62 -4.91
CA LEU A 43 6.37 -2.38 -5.27
C LEU A 43 7.10 -1.60 -4.16
N ALA A 44 6.51 -0.52 -3.69
CA ALA A 44 7.06 0.29 -2.60
C ALA A 44 7.15 -0.50 -1.29
N SER A 45 6.14 -1.30 -0.96
CA SER A 45 6.16 -2.19 0.22
C SER A 45 7.28 -3.24 0.11
N THR A 46 7.45 -3.85 -1.05
CA THR A 46 8.53 -4.83 -1.29
C THR A 46 9.90 -4.18 -1.12
N TRP A 47 10.09 -3.01 -1.73
CA TRP A 47 11.34 -2.26 -1.58
C TRP A 47 11.61 -1.89 -0.13
N TRP A 48 10.64 -1.27 0.55
CA TRP A 48 10.80 -0.83 1.94
C TRP A 48 11.12 -1.98 2.90
N LEU A 49 10.40 -3.11 2.77
CA LEU A 49 10.67 -4.30 3.59
C LEU A 49 12.04 -4.89 3.32
N THR A 50 12.48 -4.91 2.05
CA THR A 50 13.81 -5.40 1.68
C THR A 50 14.92 -4.55 2.29
N GLU A 51 14.73 -3.22 2.38
CA GLU A 51 15.71 -2.30 2.97
C GLU A 51 15.73 -2.33 4.51
N ASN A 52 14.61 -2.68 5.14
CA ASN A 52 14.44 -2.54 6.59
C ASN A 52 14.38 -3.88 7.35
N GLU A 53 14.25 -5.00 6.66
CA GLU A 53 14.23 -6.34 7.28
C GLU A 53 15.51 -7.11 6.90
N SER A 54 15.98 -7.97 7.81
CA SER A 54 17.23 -8.73 7.61
C SER A 54 17.10 -9.89 6.61
N VAL A 55 15.85 -10.28 6.30
CA VAL A 55 15.53 -11.33 5.34
C VAL A 55 14.57 -10.81 4.26
N PRO A 56 14.63 -11.36 3.04
CA PRO A 56 13.69 -10.96 2.00
C PRO A 56 12.24 -11.19 2.43
N PRO A 57 11.33 -10.23 2.21
CA PRO A 57 9.94 -10.41 2.57
C PRO A 57 9.29 -11.53 1.76
N THR A 58 8.40 -12.30 2.41
CA THR A 58 7.50 -13.22 1.71
C THR A 58 6.32 -12.47 1.12
N GLN A 59 5.62 -13.08 0.15
CA GLN A 59 4.37 -12.51 -0.38
C GLN A 59 3.35 -12.22 0.72
N ARG A 60 3.24 -13.10 1.72
CA ARG A 60 2.37 -12.91 2.87
C ARG A 60 2.79 -11.68 3.68
N ARG A 61 4.09 -11.52 3.94
CA ARG A 61 4.61 -10.35 4.66
C ARG A 61 4.30 -9.04 3.94
N ILE A 62 4.41 -9.04 2.60
CA ILE A 62 4.08 -7.88 1.77
C ILE A 62 2.57 -7.60 1.83
N ALA A 63 1.73 -8.63 1.71
CA ALA A 63 0.28 -8.50 1.83
C ALA A 63 -0.14 -7.90 3.18
N ASP A 64 0.43 -8.39 4.27
CA ASP A 64 0.16 -7.89 5.62
C ASP A 64 0.62 -6.43 5.77
N HIS A 65 1.77 -6.08 5.20
CA HIS A 65 2.28 -4.70 5.23
C HIS A 65 1.40 -3.74 4.44
N ALA A 66 1.00 -4.15 3.24
CA ALA A 66 0.19 -3.33 2.33
C ALA A 66 -1.30 -3.32 2.71
N GLY A 67 -1.76 -4.27 3.51
CA GLY A 67 -3.19 -4.44 3.82
C GLY A 67 -4.00 -5.03 2.67
N THR A 68 -3.36 -5.79 1.78
CA THR A 68 -4.00 -6.45 0.63
C THR A 68 -4.25 -7.92 0.92
N ASP A 69 -5.26 -8.51 0.25
CA ASP A 69 -5.49 -9.96 0.33
C ASP A 69 -4.44 -10.77 -0.46
N ALA A 70 -4.35 -12.06 -0.16
CA ALA A 70 -3.35 -12.94 -0.75
C ALA A 70 -3.49 -13.08 -2.28
N MET A 71 -4.72 -13.12 -2.79
CA MET A 71 -4.98 -13.28 -4.23
C MET A 71 -4.57 -12.03 -5.00
N MET A 72 -4.99 -10.85 -4.57
CA MET A 72 -4.60 -9.56 -5.16
C MET A 72 -3.09 -9.39 -5.13
N THR A 73 -2.46 -9.65 -3.98
CA THR A 73 -1.00 -9.57 -3.83
C THR A 73 -0.28 -10.47 -4.82
N SER A 74 -0.69 -11.73 -4.94
CA SER A 74 -0.09 -12.68 -5.89
C SER A 74 -0.25 -12.23 -7.35
N GLN A 75 -1.43 -11.77 -7.74
CA GLN A 75 -1.69 -11.29 -9.11
C GLN A 75 -0.86 -10.07 -9.46
N VAL A 76 -0.81 -9.08 -8.57
CA VAL A 76 -0.05 -7.85 -8.81
C VAL A 76 1.45 -8.10 -8.82
N LEU A 77 1.97 -8.94 -7.92
CA LEU A 77 3.39 -9.30 -7.92
C LEU A 77 3.78 -10.07 -9.18
N ARG A 78 2.92 -10.92 -9.73
CA ARG A 78 3.16 -11.55 -11.05
C ARG A 78 3.25 -10.51 -12.17
N ALA A 79 2.37 -9.52 -12.17
CA ALA A 79 2.42 -8.45 -13.16
C ALA A 79 3.70 -7.62 -13.04
N LEU A 80 4.15 -7.31 -11.83
CA LEU A 80 5.42 -6.63 -11.58
C LEU A 80 6.63 -7.48 -11.99
N GLU A 81 6.58 -8.80 -11.75
CA GLU A 81 7.62 -9.75 -12.18
C GLU A 81 7.70 -9.82 -13.70
N ALA A 82 6.57 -9.89 -14.39
CA ALA A 82 6.52 -9.88 -15.85
C ALA A 82 7.12 -8.61 -16.47
N ARG A 83 7.06 -7.50 -15.75
CA ARG A 83 7.70 -6.22 -16.13
C ARG A 83 9.18 -6.13 -15.73
N GLY A 84 9.74 -7.15 -15.08
CA GLY A 84 11.11 -7.13 -14.60
C GLY A 84 11.36 -6.18 -13.41
N LEU A 85 10.33 -5.88 -12.61
CA LEU A 85 10.41 -4.95 -11.48
C LEU A 85 10.62 -5.67 -10.14
N VAL A 86 10.20 -6.93 -10.04
CA VAL A 86 10.46 -7.79 -8.89
C VAL A 86 10.88 -9.18 -9.35
N GLU A 87 11.56 -9.89 -8.46
CA GLU A 87 11.89 -11.31 -8.60
C GLU A 87 11.21 -12.08 -7.47
N ARG A 88 10.60 -13.22 -7.83
CA ARG A 88 10.01 -14.15 -6.85
C ARG A 88 10.81 -15.44 -6.85
N ARG A 89 11.18 -15.90 -5.67
CA ARG A 89 11.93 -17.15 -5.47
C ARG A 89 11.28 -17.97 -4.37
N PRO A 90 11.51 -19.30 -4.31
CA PRO A 90 11.17 -20.07 -3.13
C PRO A 90 11.82 -19.45 -1.90
N ASP A 91 11.08 -19.32 -0.80
CA ASP A 91 11.64 -18.79 0.44
C ASP A 91 12.71 -19.75 1.00
N PRO A 92 13.90 -19.23 1.45
CA PRO A 92 14.96 -20.09 1.95
C PRO A 92 14.62 -20.81 3.27
N VAL A 93 13.63 -20.30 4.03
CA VAL A 93 13.20 -20.88 5.31
C VAL A 93 12.00 -21.82 5.12
N ASP A 94 11.02 -21.41 4.30
CA ASP A 94 9.83 -22.21 3.98
C ASP A 94 9.66 -22.32 2.46
N ALA A 95 9.98 -23.51 1.91
CA ALA A 95 9.89 -23.79 0.47
C ALA A 95 8.48 -23.66 -0.11
N ARG A 96 7.44 -23.63 0.71
CA ARG A 96 6.04 -23.40 0.30
C ARG A 96 5.72 -21.93 0.08
N ALA A 97 6.50 -21.03 0.69
CA ALA A 97 6.36 -19.59 0.56
C ALA A 97 7.19 -19.06 -0.62
N ARG A 98 6.85 -17.86 -1.09
CA ARG A 98 7.61 -17.12 -2.08
C ARG A 98 8.23 -15.90 -1.42
N SER A 99 9.54 -15.76 -1.51
CA SER A 99 10.23 -14.51 -1.18
C SER A 99 10.25 -13.61 -2.41
N VAL A 100 10.20 -12.31 -2.18
CA VAL A 100 10.11 -11.30 -3.23
C VAL A 100 11.15 -10.22 -2.99
N ARG A 101 11.86 -9.82 -4.04
CA ARG A 101 12.81 -8.71 -4.01
C ARG A 101 12.58 -7.78 -5.18
N PRO A 102 12.79 -6.47 -5.04
CA PRO A 102 12.85 -5.60 -6.20
C PRO A 102 14.10 -5.93 -7.03
N THR A 103 13.98 -5.82 -8.35
CA THR A 103 15.14 -5.78 -9.25
C THR A 103 15.81 -4.39 -9.15
N PRO A 104 17.02 -4.19 -9.69
CA PRO A 104 17.61 -2.85 -9.76
C PRO A 104 16.71 -1.80 -10.44
N SER A 105 16.00 -2.18 -11.50
CA SER A 105 15.01 -1.29 -12.14
C SER A 105 13.77 -1.09 -11.29
N GLY A 106 13.31 -2.12 -10.59
CA GLY A 106 12.20 -2.02 -9.63
C GLY A 106 12.52 -1.11 -8.45
N GLU A 107 13.72 -1.19 -7.92
CA GLU A 107 14.19 -0.31 -6.85
C GLU A 107 14.23 1.17 -7.29
N ARG A 108 14.78 1.45 -8.48
CA ARG A 108 14.79 2.81 -9.03
C ARG A 108 13.38 3.35 -9.21
N LEU A 109 12.48 2.56 -9.78
CA LEU A 109 11.09 2.95 -9.99
C LEU A 109 10.35 3.14 -8.66
N ALA A 110 10.58 2.27 -7.66
CA ALA A 110 10.00 2.42 -6.33
C ALA A 110 10.40 3.75 -5.68
N ARG A 111 11.68 4.09 -5.70
CA ARG A 111 12.18 5.36 -5.15
C ARG A 111 11.57 6.58 -5.84
N GLU A 112 11.50 6.55 -7.17
CA GLU A 112 10.89 7.63 -7.96
C GLU A 112 9.38 7.76 -7.66
N ALA A 113 8.65 6.64 -7.64
CA ALA A 113 7.23 6.61 -7.36
C ALA A 113 6.91 7.07 -5.93
N VAL A 114 7.70 6.67 -4.93
CA VAL A 114 7.55 7.13 -3.55
C VAL A 114 7.69 8.65 -3.47
N ALA A 115 8.70 9.23 -4.10
CA ALA A 115 8.88 10.68 -4.10
C ALA A 115 7.70 11.42 -4.74
N VAL A 116 7.17 10.89 -5.85
CA VAL A 116 5.99 11.45 -6.53
C VAL A 116 4.76 11.37 -5.63
N VAL A 117 4.51 10.24 -5.01
CA VAL A 117 3.34 10.03 -4.14
C VAL A 117 3.44 10.88 -2.87
N GLU A 118 4.61 10.96 -2.24
CA GLU A 118 4.83 11.82 -1.05
C GLU A 118 4.55 13.29 -1.35
N ALA A 119 4.91 13.78 -2.54
CA ALA A 119 4.59 15.15 -2.96
C ALA A 119 3.08 15.36 -3.09
N ILE A 120 2.35 14.41 -3.67
CA ILE A 120 0.88 14.45 -3.77
C ILE A 120 0.24 14.39 -2.38
N ASP A 121 0.71 13.53 -1.51
CA ASP A 121 0.20 13.41 -0.14
C ASP A 121 0.43 14.71 0.64
N HIS A 122 1.60 15.31 0.51
CA HIS A 122 1.89 16.60 1.13
C HIS A 122 0.88 17.66 0.72
N ASP A 123 0.64 17.81 -0.57
CA ASP A 123 -0.30 18.80 -1.10
C ASP A 123 -1.76 18.47 -0.73
N PHE A 124 -2.14 17.19 -0.81
CA PHE A 124 -3.49 16.75 -0.50
C PHE A 124 -3.87 16.97 0.96
N PHE A 125 -2.96 16.69 1.88
CA PHE A 125 -3.17 16.84 3.31
C PHE A 125 -2.78 18.21 3.85
N ALA A 126 -2.27 19.14 3.02
CA ALA A 126 -1.86 20.48 3.43
C ALA A 126 -2.94 21.24 4.22
N PRO A 127 -4.26 21.16 3.88
CA PRO A 127 -5.30 21.88 4.63
C PRO A 127 -5.40 21.52 6.12
N VAL A 128 -5.02 20.29 6.49
CA VAL A 128 -5.06 19.80 7.87
C VAL A 128 -3.66 19.60 8.46
N GLY A 129 -2.63 19.59 7.62
CA GLY A 129 -1.25 19.28 8.01
C GLY A 129 -0.99 17.76 8.11
N SER A 130 0.17 17.35 7.63
CA SER A 130 0.55 15.91 7.57
C SER A 130 0.56 15.24 8.95
N ARG A 131 0.98 15.97 9.99
CA ARG A 131 1.02 15.45 11.37
C ARG A 131 -0.37 15.05 11.87
N ASP A 132 -1.35 15.95 11.69
CA ASP A 132 -2.71 15.73 12.17
C ASP A 132 -3.43 14.68 11.31
N ALA A 133 -3.17 14.66 10.00
CA ALA A 133 -3.66 13.62 9.12
C ALA A 133 -3.14 12.23 9.54
N VAL A 134 -1.84 12.08 9.80
CA VAL A 134 -1.25 10.81 10.28
C VAL A 134 -1.86 10.40 11.61
N ALA A 135 -2.00 11.33 12.57
CA ALA A 135 -2.59 11.05 13.88
C ALA A 135 -4.03 10.52 13.77
N LEU A 136 -4.85 11.17 12.93
CA LEU A 136 -6.24 10.74 12.70
C LEU A 136 -6.30 9.37 12.02
N LEU A 137 -5.56 9.18 10.93
CA LEU A 137 -5.58 7.94 10.17
C LEU A 137 -5.03 6.76 10.97
N THR A 138 -4.01 6.98 11.79
CA THR A 138 -3.47 5.93 12.70
C THR A 138 -4.53 5.45 13.69
N ARG A 139 -5.36 6.34 14.21
CA ARG A 139 -6.45 5.96 15.13
C ARG A 139 -7.58 5.17 14.44
N LEU A 140 -7.76 5.37 13.13
CA LEU A 140 -8.77 4.69 12.33
C LEU A 140 -8.25 3.42 11.66
N ALA A 141 -6.94 3.29 11.50
CA ALA A 141 -6.33 2.14 10.86
C ALA A 141 -6.66 0.84 11.61
N PRO A 142 -6.96 -0.25 10.87
CA PRO A 142 -7.20 -1.56 11.49
C PRO A 142 -5.98 -2.01 12.31
N ASP A 143 -6.22 -2.50 13.51
CA ASP A 143 -5.17 -3.07 14.35
C ASP A 143 -4.70 -4.40 13.75
N ARG A 144 -3.47 -4.41 13.24
CA ARG A 144 -2.86 -5.58 12.59
C ARG A 144 -2.54 -6.71 13.56
N SER A 145 -2.53 -6.44 14.88
CA SER A 145 -2.27 -7.45 15.92
C SER A 145 -3.46 -8.37 16.18
N ARG A 146 -4.66 -8.03 15.67
CA ARG A 146 -5.91 -8.78 15.92
C ARG A 146 -6.29 -9.79 14.84
N SER A 147 -5.48 -9.99 13.83
CA SER A 147 -5.76 -10.94 12.72
C SER A 147 -5.25 -12.36 12.99
N THR A 148 -5.09 -12.76 14.23
CA THR A 148 -4.92 -14.18 14.59
C THR A 148 -6.31 -14.75 14.85
N PRO A 149 -6.81 -15.72 14.08
CA PRO A 149 -8.02 -16.45 14.44
C PRO A 149 -7.76 -17.14 15.78
N ARG A 150 -8.58 -16.88 16.79
CA ARG A 150 -8.65 -17.76 17.94
C ARG A 150 -9.16 -19.09 17.42
N GLU A 151 -8.28 -20.06 17.36
CA GLU A 151 -8.69 -21.46 17.26
C GLU A 151 -9.50 -21.79 18.53
N SER A 152 -10.73 -22.18 18.29
CA SER A 152 -11.59 -22.84 19.29
C SER A 152 -11.67 -24.32 18.95
#